data_beb5804b577f5e03854b6cde5845f7b2
#
_entry.id   beb5804b577f5e03854b6cde5845f7b2
#
_cell.length_a   1.000
_cell.length_b   1.000
_cell.length_c   1.000
_cell.angle_alpha   90.00
_cell.angle_beta   90.00
_cell.angle_gamma   90.00
#
_symmetry.space_group_name_H-M   'P 1'
#
loop_
_entity.id
_entity.type
_entity.pdbx_description
1 polymer ?
#
loop_
_entity_poly.entity_id
_entity_poly.type
_entity_poly.pdbx_seq_one_letter_code
_entity_poly.pdbx_strand_id
1 'polypeptide(L)'
;MLLTALNAISPIDGRYRSKTKSLSAYFSEEALIKYRVQIEIEYFIGLCELPLPQLIDFNPSLFEELRSIYLHFTSDDALQIKEIESTTNHDVKAVEYFIKKEFDKLELQDYKEFIHFGLTSQDINNTAIPLSVKNAISEVYLPN
;
A
#
# COMPACT_ATOMS: atom_id res chain seq x y z
N MET A 1 -21.49 14.86 -9.03
CA MET A 1 -21.83 14.54 -10.45
C MET A 1 -21.14 13.24 -10.81
N LEU A 2 -21.89 12.25 -11.33
CA LEU A 2 -21.29 10.97 -11.72
C LEU A 2 -20.33 11.16 -12.89
N LEU A 3 -19.17 10.49 -12.86
CA LEU A 3 -18.20 10.48 -13.95
C LEU A 3 -18.78 9.75 -15.16
N THR A 4 -18.75 10.41 -16.30
CA THR A 4 -19.22 9.86 -17.60
C THR A 4 -18.13 10.04 -18.66
N ALA A 5 -18.27 9.36 -19.80
CA ALA A 5 -17.34 9.54 -20.92
C ALA A 5 -17.25 11.00 -21.43
N LEU A 6 -18.31 11.80 -21.21
CA LEU A 6 -18.36 13.18 -21.70
C LEU A 6 -17.72 14.18 -20.71
N ASN A 7 -17.74 13.92 -19.40
CA ASN A 7 -17.22 14.82 -18.39
C ASN A 7 -15.91 14.35 -17.75
N ALA A 8 -15.36 13.23 -18.18
CA ALA A 8 -14.04 12.75 -17.77
C ALA A 8 -12.94 13.64 -18.36
N ILE A 9 -11.93 13.95 -17.54
CA ILE A 9 -10.77 14.76 -17.97
C ILE A 9 -9.89 14.01 -18.97
N SER A 10 -9.77 12.69 -18.82
CA SER A 10 -8.96 11.83 -19.66
C SER A 10 -9.81 10.83 -20.45
N PRO A 11 -9.49 10.56 -21.73
CA PRO A 11 -10.11 9.45 -22.48
C PRO A 11 -9.94 8.09 -21.79
N ILE A 12 -8.90 7.88 -21.02
CA ILE A 12 -8.64 6.64 -20.26
C ILE A 12 -9.76 6.38 -19.26
N ASP A 13 -10.15 7.38 -18.48
CA ASP A 13 -11.25 7.29 -17.50
C ASP A 13 -12.64 7.63 -18.08
N GLY A 14 -12.69 8.08 -19.33
CA GLY A 14 -13.91 8.38 -20.05
C GLY A 14 -14.24 7.31 -21.07
N ARG A 15 -14.00 7.64 -22.35
CA ARG A 15 -14.33 6.82 -23.52
C ARG A 15 -13.79 5.39 -23.45
N TYR A 16 -12.59 5.21 -22.93
CA TYR A 16 -11.88 3.92 -22.90
C TYR A 16 -11.92 3.21 -21.55
N ARG A 17 -12.66 3.73 -20.55
CA ARG A 17 -12.74 3.16 -19.21
C ARG A 17 -13.08 1.66 -19.21
N SER A 18 -14.00 1.22 -20.09
CA SER A 18 -14.36 -0.20 -20.20
C SER A 18 -13.20 -1.10 -20.68
N LYS A 19 -12.23 -0.53 -21.40
CA LYS A 19 -11.03 -1.23 -21.91
C LYS A 19 -9.87 -1.21 -20.91
N THR A 20 -9.82 -0.20 -20.06
CA THR A 20 -8.71 0.03 -19.09
C THR A 20 -9.07 -0.38 -17.67
N LYS A 21 -10.28 -0.88 -17.42
CA LYS A 21 -10.77 -1.20 -16.07
C LYS A 21 -9.86 -2.16 -15.31
N SER A 22 -9.29 -3.16 -15.98
CA SER A 22 -8.35 -4.12 -15.37
C SER A 22 -7.09 -3.46 -14.82
N LEU A 23 -6.70 -2.29 -15.34
CA LEU A 23 -5.53 -1.55 -14.90
C LEU A 23 -5.77 -0.76 -13.60
N SER A 24 -7.02 -0.61 -13.15
CA SER A 24 -7.31 0.14 -11.91
C SER A 24 -6.71 -0.52 -10.67
N ALA A 25 -6.56 -1.84 -10.66
CA ALA A 25 -5.91 -2.57 -9.56
C ALA A 25 -4.40 -2.29 -9.43
N TYR A 26 -3.80 -1.58 -10.38
CA TYR A 26 -2.37 -1.28 -10.42
C TYR A 26 -2.08 0.22 -10.42
N PHE A 27 -2.93 1.03 -11.05
CA PHE A 27 -2.63 2.44 -11.33
C PHE A 27 -3.65 3.44 -10.77
N SER A 28 -4.67 3.00 -10.03
CA SER A 28 -5.53 3.92 -9.30
C SER A 28 -4.84 4.44 -8.03
N GLU A 29 -5.38 5.50 -7.45
CA GLU A 29 -4.96 5.99 -6.12
C GLU A 29 -5.06 4.90 -5.05
N GLU A 30 -6.17 4.16 -5.03
CA GLU A 30 -6.36 3.02 -4.12
C GLU A 30 -5.27 1.95 -4.31
N ALA A 31 -4.92 1.63 -5.56
CA ALA A 31 -3.86 0.68 -5.86
C ALA A 31 -2.49 1.19 -5.37
N LEU A 32 -2.15 2.46 -5.61
CA LEU A 32 -0.91 3.05 -5.13
C LEU A 32 -0.81 2.98 -3.61
N ILE A 33 -1.89 3.30 -2.90
CA ILE A 33 -1.95 3.20 -1.43
C ILE A 33 -1.71 1.76 -0.99
N LYS A 34 -2.41 0.79 -1.58
CA LYS A 34 -2.21 -0.64 -1.30
C LYS A 34 -0.77 -1.09 -1.50
N TYR A 35 -0.14 -0.72 -2.61
CA TYR A 35 1.27 -1.05 -2.87
C TYR A 35 2.21 -0.43 -1.85
N ARG A 36 1.96 0.79 -1.40
CA ARG A 36 2.73 1.42 -0.32
C ARG A 36 2.59 0.65 0.99
N VAL A 37 1.37 0.24 1.37
CA VAL A 37 1.14 -0.62 2.55
C VAL A 37 1.91 -1.92 2.42
N GLN A 38 1.88 -2.57 1.25
CA GLN A 38 2.64 -3.79 0.98
C GLN A 38 4.14 -3.58 1.20
N ILE A 39 4.73 -2.53 0.65
CA ILE A 39 6.16 -2.26 0.77
C ILE A 39 6.56 -2.01 2.23
N GLU A 40 5.78 -1.23 2.97
CA GLU A 40 6.03 -0.99 4.40
C GLU A 40 6.00 -2.29 5.23
N ILE A 41 5.02 -3.15 4.99
CA ILE A 41 4.89 -4.44 5.68
C ILE A 41 6.06 -5.37 5.33
N GLU A 42 6.38 -5.55 4.05
CA GLU A 42 7.49 -6.42 3.64
C GLU A 42 8.84 -5.86 4.10
N TYR A 43 9.00 -4.54 4.16
CA TYR A 43 10.18 -3.92 4.74
C TYR A 43 10.30 -4.21 6.24
N PHE A 44 9.21 -4.07 7.00
CA PHE A 44 9.20 -4.42 8.43
C PHE A 44 9.56 -5.90 8.65
N ILE A 45 8.98 -6.81 7.86
CA ILE A 45 9.33 -8.25 7.91
C ILE A 45 10.82 -8.44 7.61
N GLY A 46 11.34 -7.76 6.58
CA GLY A 46 12.76 -7.80 6.25
C GLY A 46 13.66 -7.31 7.40
N LEU A 47 13.23 -6.28 8.14
CA LEU A 47 13.94 -5.84 9.35
C LEU A 47 13.95 -6.90 10.46
N CYS A 48 12.84 -7.64 10.64
CA CYS A 48 12.76 -8.74 11.61
C CYS A 48 13.67 -9.93 11.24
N GLU A 49 13.96 -10.12 9.94
CA GLU A 49 14.87 -11.15 9.46
C GLU A 49 16.36 -10.76 9.59
N LEU A 50 16.64 -9.48 9.87
CA LEU A 50 17.99 -9.02 10.19
C LEU A 50 18.30 -9.28 11.67
N PRO A 51 19.58 -9.45 12.03
CA PRO A 51 19.99 -9.68 13.42
C PRO A 51 19.97 -8.37 14.25
N LEU A 52 18.85 -7.66 14.21
CA LEU A 52 18.65 -6.44 14.98
C LEU A 52 18.24 -6.80 16.41
N PRO A 53 19.00 -6.37 17.44
CA PRO A 53 18.70 -6.74 18.83
C PRO A 53 17.28 -6.40 19.28
N GLN A 54 16.70 -5.32 18.73
CA GLN A 54 15.37 -4.85 19.10
C GLN A 54 14.24 -5.67 18.50
N LEU A 55 14.50 -6.45 17.45
CA LEU A 55 13.52 -7.26 16.71
C LEU A 55 13.79 -8.76 16.82
N ILE A 56 14.84 -9.17 17.54
CA ILE A 56 15.27 -10.57 17.62
C ILE A 56 14.20 -11.49 18.24
N ASP A 57 13.36 -10.95 19.11
CA ASP A 57 12.29 -11.67 19.79
C ASP A 57 10.96 -11.59 19.04
N PHE A 58 10.92 -10.96 17.86
CA PHE A 58 9.69 -10.91 17.06
C PHE A 58 9.29 -12.30 16.60
N ASN A 59 8.02 -12.67 16.80
CA ASN A 59 7.53 -13.99 16.44
C ASN A 59 7.27 -14.10 14.92
N PRO A 60 8.06 -14.88 14.16
CA PRO A 60 7.88 -15.00 12.70
C PRO A 60 6.53 -15.62 12.28
N SER A 61 5.82 -16.33 13.18
CA SER A 61 4.49 -16.87 12.86
C SER A 61 3.46 -15.79 12.56
N LEU A 62 3.72 -14.53 12.95
CA LEU A 62 2.86 -13.38 12.70
C LEU A 62 3.07 -12.75 11.31
N PHE A 63 4.08 -13.18 10.53
CA PHE A 63 4.33 -12.60 9.20
C PHE A 63 3.15 -12.76 8.24
N GLU A 64 2.46 -13.89 8.28
CA GLU A 64 1.28 -14.09 7.44
C GLU A 64 0.12 -13.18 7.86
N GLU A 65 -0.02 -12.90 9.15
CA GLU A 65 -1.00 -11.98 9.68
C GLU A 65 -0.70 -10.53 9.28
N LEU A 66 0.56 -10.13 9.34
CA LEU A 66 1.01 -8.83 8.82
C LEU A 66 0.74 -8.71 7.31
N ARG A 67 1.05 -9.75 6.52
CA ARG A 67 0.76 -9.78 5.09
C ARG A 67 -0.72 -9.68 4.79
N SER A 68 -1.58 -10.21 5.67
CA SER A 68 -3.03 -10.11 5.49
C SER A 68 -3.53 -8.67 5.42
N ILE A 69 -2.84 -7.70 6.02
CA ILE A 69 -3.18 -6.28 5.99
C ILE A 69 -3.24 -5.76 4.55
N TYR A 70 -2.26 -6.11 3.69
CA TYR A 70 -2.29 -5.69 2.29
C TYR A 70 -2.97 -6.70 1.37
N LEU A 71 -2.98 -7.99 1.69
CA LEU A 71 -3.65 -9.01 0.87
C LEU A 71 -5.17 -8.84 0.87
N HIS A 72 -5.74 -8.46 2.02
CA HIS A 72 -7.17 -8.20 2.18
C HIS A 72 -7.53 -6.71 2.18
N PHE A 73 -6.62 -5.87 1.68
CA PHE A 73 -6.82 -4.42 1.61
C PHE A 73 -8.05 -4.05 0.80
N THR A 74 -8.88 -3.18 1.36
CA THR A 74 -10.17 -2.76 0.80
C THR A 74 -10.22 -1.27 0.48
N SER A 75 -11.26 -0.84 -0.25
CA SER A 75 -11.52 0.58 -0.48
C SER A 75 -11.78 1.35 0.83
N ASP A 76 -12.34 0.70 1.85
CA ASP A 76 -12.56 1.33 3.17
C ASP A 76 -11.23 1.60 3.88
N ASP A 77 -10.24 0.73 3.74
CA ASP A 77 -8.88 0.97 4.26
C ASP A 77 -8.22 2.15 3.55
N ALA A 78 -8.38 2.23 2.22
CA ALA A 78 -7.90 3.36 1.45
C ALA A 78 -8.55 4.68 1.90
N LEU A 79 -9.86 4.68 2.18
CA LEU A 79 -10.57 5.84 2.71
C LEU A 79 -10.06 6.26 4.09
N GLN A 80 -9.80 5.31 4.99
CA GLN A 80 -9.19 5.60 6.30
C GLN A 80 -7.82 6.26 6.14
N ILE A 81 -6.98 5.78 5.21
CA ILE A 81 -5.67 6.39 4.92
C ILE A 81 -5.86 7.82 4.39
N LYS A 82 -6.81 8.05 3.49
CA LYS A 82 -7.11 9.40 2.97
C LYS A 82 -7.63 10.35 4.06
N GLU A 83 -8.38 9.85 5.03
CA GLU A 83 -8.80 10.62 6.18
C GLU A 83 -7.60 11.05 7.04
N ILE A 84 -6.67 10.14 7.32
CA ILE A 84 -5.42 10.44 8.03
C ILE A 84 -4.60 11.47 7.23
N GLU A 85 -4.47 11.28 5.91
CA GLU A 85 -3.76 12.19 5.02
C GLU A 85 -4.34 13.61 5.06
N SER A 86 -5.65 13.76 5.14
CA SER A 86 -6.32 15.07 5.21
C SER A 86 -5.87 15.89 6.42
N THR A 87 -5.41 15.23 7.48
CA THR A 87 -4.92 15.86 8.72
C THR A 87 -3.39 16.02 8.69
N THR A 88 -2.68 14.99 8.24
CA THR A 88 -1.20 14.98 8.23
C THR A 88 -0.62 15.77 7.07
N ASN A 89 -1.41 15.99 6.02
CA ASN A 89 -1.02 16.61 4.76
C ASN A 89 0.20 15.91 4.12
N HIS A 90 0.30 14.59 4.32
CA HIS A 90 1.42 13.78 3.84
C HIS A 90 0.97 12.33 3.58
N ASP A 91 1.02 11.91 2.31
CA ASP A 91 0.49 10.64 1.82
C ASP A 91 1.17 9.39 2.42
N VAL A 92 2.50 9.29 2.35
CA VAL A 92 3.22 8.13 2.91
C VAL A 92 3.15 8.11 4.43
N LYS A 93 3.15 9.26 5.09
CA LYS A 93 2.96 9.35 6.55
C LYS A 93 1.58 8.84 6.98
N ALA A 94 0.56 9.06 6.16
CA ALA A 94 -0.77 8.52 6.41
C ALA A 94 -0.78 6.98 6.35
N VAL A 95 -0.05 6.38 5.41
CA VAL A 95 0.16 4.92 5.33
C VAL A 95 0.84 4.40 6.59
N GLU A 96 1.93 5.04 7.04
CA GLU A 96 2.61 4.68 8.29
C GLU A 96 1.65 4.66 9.48
N TYR A 97 0.84 5.72 9.65
CA TYR A 97 -0.12 5.80 10.75
C TYR A 97 -1.23 4.77 10.66
N PHE A 98 -1.68 4.42 9.45
CA PHE A 98 -2.63 3.34 9.25
C PHE A 98 -2.03 2.01 9.71
N ILE A 99 -0.82 1.66 9.28
CA ILE A 99 -0.14 0.43 9.68
C ILE A 99 0.09 0.38 11.19
N LYS A 100 0.45 1.50 11.82
CA LYS A 100 0.58 1.60 13.28
C LYS A 100 -0.74 1.28 14.01
N LYS A 101 -1.89 1.67 13.45
CA LYS A 101 -3.21 1.28 13.98
C LYS A 101 -3.49 -0.21 13.79
N GLU A 102 -3.10 -0.79 12.65
CA GLU A 102 -3.23 -2.25 12.45
C GLU A 102 -2.35 -3.03 13.44
N PHE A 103 -1.14 -2.55 13.73
CA PHE A 103 -0.26 -3.13 14.76
C PHE A 103 -0.89 -3.07 16.16
N ASP A 104 -1.63 -2.00 16.50
CA ASP A 104 -2.37 -1.94 17.76
C ASP A 104 -3.44 -3.02 17.87
N LYS A 105 -4.15 -3.33 16.76
CA LYS A 105 -5.15 -4.40 16.72
C LYS A 105 -4.54 -5.80 16.90
N LEU A 106 -3.29 -5.97 16.49
CA LEU A 106 -2.52 -7.21 16.60
C LEU A 106 -1.71 -7.30 17.91
N GLU A 107 -1.86 -6.35 18.82
CA GLU A 107 -1.11 -6.26 20.08
C GLU A 107 0.42 -6.13 19.87
N LEU A 108 0.84 -5.47 18.76
CA LEU A 108 2.24 -5.29 18.35
C LEU A 108 2.76 -3.87 18.59
N GLN A 109 2.23 -3.14 19.57
CA GLN A 109 2.57 -1.75 19.84
C GLN A 109 4.05 -1.50 20.13
N ASP A 110 4.76 -2.48 20.69
CA ASP A 110 6.19 -2.35 21.00
C ASP A 110 7.09 -2.30 19.76
N TYR A 111 6.56 -2.73 18.60
CA TYR A 111 7.29 -2.77 17.34
C TYR A 111 6.94 -1.62 16.37
N LYS A 112 6.01 -0.75 16.72
CA LYS A 112 5.47 0.31 15.85
C LYS A 112 6.52 1.30 15.34
N GLU A 113 7.57 1.55 16.13
CA GLU A 113 8.63 2.49 15.75
C GLU A 113 9.56 1.95 14.65
N PHE A 114 9.45 0.65 14.33
CA PHE A 114 10.18 0.04 13.22
C PHE A 114 9.42 0.10 11.89
N ILE A 115 8.16 0.55 11.89
CA ILE A 115 7.42 0.89 10.67
C ILE A 115 8.07 2.14 10.07
N HIS A 116 8.41 2.10 8.78
CA HIS A 116 9.11 3.19 8.08
C HIS A 116 10.51 3.52 8.66
N PHE A 117 11.10 2.64 9.43
CA PHE A 117 12.37 2.88 10.10
C PHE A 117 13.52 3.08 9.11
N GLY A 118 14.18 4.25 9.19
CA GLY A 118 15.32 4.57 8.33
C GLY A 118 14.99 4.84 6.86
N LEU A 119 13.71 4.95 6.51
CA LEU A 119 13.24 5.23 5.16
C LEU A 119 12.81 6.69 4.96
N THR A 120 12.72 7.07 3.70
CA THR A 120 12.02 8.27 3.25
C THR A 120 10.82 7.88 2.40
N SER A 121 9.89 8.81 2.18
CA SER A 121 8.73 8.59 1.29
C SER A 121 9.16 8.15 -0.11
N GLN A 122 10.33 8.60 -0.57
CA GLN A 122 10.84 8.27 -1.90
C GLN A 122 11.27 6.81 -2.01
N ASP A 123 11.80 6.20 -0.94
CA ASP A 123 12.16 4.78 -0.91
C ASP A 123 10.91 3.92 -1.11
N ILE A 124 9.82 4.27 -0.44
CA ILE A 124 8.52 3.59 -0.60
C ILE A 124 7.97 3.75 -2.01
N ASN A 125 7.94 4.98 -2.55
CA ASN A 125 7.41 5.24 -3.89
C ASN A 125 8.25 4.57 -4.99
N ASN A 126 9.57 4.62 -4.88
CA ASN A 126 10.49 4.00 -5.85
C ASN A 126 10.45 2.47 -5.83
N THR A 127 9.83 1.86 -4.84
CA THR A 127 9.62 0.40 -4.77
C THR A 127 8.18 0.04 -5.15
N ALA A 128 7.19 0.76 -4.64
CA ALA A 128 5.76 0.50 -4.87
C ALA A 128 5.37 0.67 -6.35
N ILE A 129 5.81 1.78 -6.99
CA ILE A 129 5.47 2.09 -8.38
C ILE A 129 6.06 1.05 -9.37
N PRO A 130 7.35 0.70 -9.33
CA PRO A 130 7.88 -0.35 -10.19
C PRO A 130 7.24 -1.71 -9.96
N LEU A 131 6.88 -2.05 -8.71
CA LEU A 131 6.18 -3.29 -8.41
C LEU A 131 4.79 -3.31 -9.05
N SER A 132 4.01 -2.22 -8.97
CA SER A 132 2.71 -2.13 -9.63
C SER A 132 2.81 -2.27 -11.15
N VAL A 133 3.80 -1.62 -11.77
CA VAL A 133 4.07 -1.74 -13.22
C VAL A 133 4.44 -3.18 -13.58
N LYS A 134 5.33 -3.82 -12.82
CA LYS A 134 5.71 -5.22 -13.04
C LYS A 134 4.49 -6.13 -13.00
N ASN A 135 3.63 -5.99 -11.99
CA ASN A 135 2.43 -6.80 -11.85
C ASN A 135 1.43 -6.56 -12.99
N ALA A 136 1.19 -5.30 -13.36
CA ALA A 136 0.33 -4.96 -14.50
C ALA A 136 0.83 -5.59 -15.82
N ILE A 137 2.14 -5.57 -16.04
CA ILE A 137 2.73 -6.21 -17.23
C ILE A 137 2.50 -7.72 -17.19
N SER A 138 2.83 -8.39 -16.07
CA SER A 138 2.74 -9.85 -15.97
C SER A 138 1.30 -10.38 -15.94
N GLU A 139 0.37 -9.65 -15.34
CA GLU A 139 -0.98 -10.14 -15.07
C GLU A 139 -2.03 -9.63 -16.08
N VAL A 140 -1.77 -8.49 -16.73
CA VAL A 140 -2.72 -7.88 -17.68
C VAL A 140 -2.14 -7.82 -19.09
N TYR A 141 -0.92 -7.33 -19.27
CA TYR A 141 -0.37 -7.08 -20.61
C TYR A 141 0.11 -8.35 -21.31
N LEU A 142 0.92 -9.18 -20.63
CA LEU A 142 1.47 -10.41 -21.26
C LEU A 142 0.45 -11.51 -21.53
N PRO A 143 -0.62 -11.70 -20.72
CA PRO A 143 -1.63 -12.71 -20.99
C PRO A 143 -2.58 -12.37 -22.16
N ASN A 144 -2.68 -11.10 -22.59
CA ASN A 144 -3.52 -10.62 -23.69
C ASN A 144 -2.72 -10.48 -24.99
#